data_fda640cab2c7bebbe84782f1ca192708
#
_entry.id   fda640cab2c7bebbe84782f1ca192708
#
_cell.length_a   1.000
_cell.length_b   1.000
_cell.length_c   1.000
_cell.angle_alpha   90.00
_cell.angle_beta   90.00
_cell.angle_gamma   90.00
#
_symmetry.space_group_name_H-M   'P 1'
#
loop_
_entity.id
_entity.type
_entity.pdbx_description
1 polymer ?
#
loop_
_entity_poly.entity_id
_entity_poly.type
_entity_poly.pdbx_seq_one_letter_code
_entity_poly.pdbx_strand_id
1 'polypeptide(L)'
;MPDEPQPGPDDDFQEMLRKLLSGEGQIDPSQLAGAAGLPNDPAFVANLMSQLQRAAQSGGDGIDFSIASERATAIAREGGHPVDPATSQAADQAFQVAALWLDEATSVTELTATPSLYTREQWAKATTPVWAQIAEPVALSISNALTEAIEQRAPEQLKAMLGDVSKAMRGVGGALFAIQLGQVVGQLSKEVVSGGDVGVPLLDEQVAALLPQNVSEFAEGLDVPEDEVRIYLAVRELAHARLFRSARWLRLHIISSITDYARGIHIPFDRVEELASEIDPTNQEQLRDALASGALIPPRTEEQEAALARLETMLALVEGWVDTVTAAATARLPKSGAIAEMVRRRRAAGGPAESAFATLVGLELRPRRLREAAAMWQRVTDELGTEQRDALWSHFDAVPTSEDIDAPDAFVARLRNPGASAEDDEFDRALEDLLNDATGDRPREDESGHVDENPGDGADDDSEGPEDPDTRPR
;
A
#
# COMPACT_ATOMS: atom_id res chain seq x y z
N MET A 1 -64.51 15.96 -18.68
CA MET A 1 -63.71 15.24 -17.71
C MET A 1 -62.33 15.79 -17.83
N PRO A 2 -61.80 16.44 -16.82
CA PRO A 2 -60.41 16.90 -16.86
C PRO A 2 -59.46 15.74 -16.61
N ASP A 3 -58.38 15.67 -17.41
CA ASP A 3 -57.25 14.75 -17.28
C ASP A 3 -56.61 14.87 -15.89
N GLU A 4 -56.46 13.75 -15.19
CA GLU A 4 -55.64 13.65 -14.02
C GLU A 4 -54.15 13.68 -14.45
N PRO A 5 -53.32 14.44 -13.79
CA PRO A 5 -51.88 14.46 -14.11
C PRO A 5 -51.25 13.10 -13.76
N GLN A 6 -50.49 12.53 -14.69
CA GLN A 6 -49.67 11.35 -14.45
C GLN A 6 -48.62 11.69 -13.39
N PRO A 7 -48.38 10.84 -12.38
CA PRO A 7 -47.36 11.05 -11.39
C PRO A 7 -45.95 11.07 -12.05
N GLY A 8 -45.13 12.01 -11.64
CA GLY A 8 -43.76 12.12 -12.12
C GLY A 8 -42.84 11.04 -11.46
N PRO A 9 -41.65 10.79 -12.02
CA PRO A 9 -40.71 9.79 -11.46
C PRO A 9 -40.33 10.04 -10.00
N ASP A 10 -40.47 11.27 -9.49
CA ASP A 10 -40.22 11.61 -8.09
C ASP A 10 -41.38 11.15 -7.16
N ASP A 11 -42.60 11.08 -7.64
CA ASP A 11 -43.73 10.60 -6.86
C ASP A 11 -43.68 9.08 -6.68
N ASP A 12 -43.23 8.33 -7.68
CA ASP A 12 -43.03 6.88 -7.63
C ASP A 12 -41.93 6.50 -6.63
N PHE A 13 -40.84 7.26 -6.60
CA PHE A 13 -39.75 7.04 -5.65
C PHE A 13 -40.17 7.34 -4.20
N GLN A 14 -40.92 8.42 -3.99
CA GLN A 14 -41.48 8.77 -2.68
C GLN A 14 -42.49 7.74 -2.18
N GLU A 15 -43.32 7.21 -3.07
CA GLU A 15 -44.30 6.17 -2.73
C GLU A 15 -43.60 4.82 -2.42
N MET A 16 -42.53 4.49 -3.13
CA MET A 16 -41.69 3.32 -2.88
C MET A 16 -40.95 3.43 -1.54
N LEU A 17 -40.41 4.61 -1.23
CA LEU A 17 -39.76 4.89 0.06
C LEU A 17 -40.76 4.83 1.23
N ARG A 18 -41.97 5.33 1.01
CA ARG A 18 -43.06 5.27 2.00
C ARG A 18 -43.51 3.83 2.26
N LYS A 19 -43.62 2.99 1.22
CA LYS A 19 -43.94 1.55 1.33
C LYS A 19 -42.80 0.77 2.04
N LEU A 20 -41.53 1.16 1.82
CA LEU A 20 -40.40 0.61 2.53
C LEU A 20 -40.44 0.93 4.04
N LEU A 21 -40.78 2.16 4.39
CA LEU A 21 -40.81 2.65 5.77
C LEU A 21 -42.04 2.18 6.56
N SER A 22 -43.17 1.91 5.87
CA SER A 22 -44.39 1.44 6.52
C SER A 22 -44.43 -0.06 6.76
N GLY A 23 -43.50 -0.82 6.21
CA GLY A 23 -43.46 -2.30 6.34
C GLY A 23 -44.60 -3.01 5.61
N GLU A 24 -45.41 -2.31 4.80
CA GLU A 24 -46.59 -2.85 4.11
C GLU A 24 -46.38 -3.28 2.66
N GLY A 25 -45.11 -3.19 2.16
CA GLY A 25 -44.79 -3.59 0.79
C GLY A 25 -43.81 -4.74 0.77
N GLN A 26 -44.20 -5.90 0.25
CA GLN A 26 -43.24 -6.88 -0.28
C GLN A 26 -42.57 -6.25 -1.51
N ILE A 27 -41.39 -5.65 -1.29
CA ILE A 27 -40.55 -5.23 -2.40
C ILE A 27 -40.04 -6.51 -3.03
N ASP A 28 -40.25 -6.65 -4.33
CA ASP A 28 -39.70 -7.78 -5.08
C ASP A 28 -38.16 -7.69 -5.02
N PRO A 29 -37.49 -8.63 -4.34
CA PRO A 29 -36.05 -8.60 -4.18
C PRO A 29 -35.28 -8.60 -5.51
N SER A 30 -35.93 -9.07 -6.59
CA SER A 30 -35.36 -9.09 -7.94
C SER A 30 -35.27 -7.68 -8.56
N GLN A 31 -36.16 -6.76 -8.16
CA GLN A 31 -36.10 -5.36 -8.61
C GLN A 31 -34.96 -4.60 -7.92
N LEU A 32 -34.73 -4.87 -6.64
CA LEU A 32 -33.57 -4.31 -5.91
C LEU A 32 -32.25 -4.86 -6.41
N ALA A 33 -32.17 -6.16 -6.71
CA ALA A 33 -30.97 -6.77 -7.30
C ALA A 33 -30.72 -6.23 -8.71
N GLY A 34 -31.76 -6.06 -9.50
CA GLY A 34 -31.70 -5.41 -10.81
C GLY A 34 -31.22 -3.96 -10.69
N ALA A 35 -31.73 -3.18 -9.75
CA ALA A 35 -31.33 -1.80 -9.49
C ALA A 35 -29.86 -1.67 -9.02
N ALA A 36 -29.35 -2.70 -8.33
CA ALA A 36 -27.97 -2.75 -7.87
C ALA A 36 -26.99 -3.41 -8.86
N GLY A 37 -27.43 -3.76 -10.09
CA GLY A 37 -26.57 -4.44 -11.09
C GLY A 37 -26.08 -5.84 -10.68
N LEU A 38 -26.80 -6.47 -9.74
CA LEU A 38 -26.45 -7.79 -9.20
C LEU A 38 -27.06 -8.91 -10.06
N PRO A 39 -26.45 -10.12 -10.07
CA PRO A 39 -26.99 -11.25 -10.80
C PRO A 39 -28.43 -11.53 -10.38
N ASN A 40 -29.34 -11.70 -11.34
CA ASN A 40 -30.75 -12.03 -11.14
C ASN A 40 -30.96 -13.49 -10.69
N ASP A 41 -30.06 -14.04 -9.89
CA ASP A 41 -30.20 -15.34 -9.27
C ASP A 41 -31.07 -15.20 -8.01
N PRO A 42 -32.25 -15.82 -7.96
CA PRO A 42 -33.15 -15.74 -6.79
C PRO A 42 -32.50 -16.20 -5.47
N ALA A 43 -31.57 -17.17 -5.54
CA ALA A 43 -30.83 -17.64 -4.38
C ALA A 43 -29.80 -16.61 -3.89
N PHE A 44 -29.14 -15.93 -4.82
CA PHE A 44 -28.20 -14.85 -4.52
C PHE A 44 -28.95 -13.65 -3.91
N VAL A 45 -30.06 -13.25 -4.50
CA VAL A 45 -30.91 -12.14 -4.01
C VAL A 45 -31.47 -12.42 -2.62
N ALA A 46 -31.96 -13.64 -2.38
CA ALA A 46 -32.46 -14.06 -1.05
C ALA A 46 -31.33 -14.07 0.01
N ASN A 47 -30.15 -14.50 -0.37
CA ASN A 47 -28.97 -14.48 0.51
C ASN A 47 -28.53 -13.04 0.81
N LEU A 48 -28.47 -12.17 -0.20
CA LEU A 48 -28.16 -10.75 -0.03
C LEU A 48 -29.17 -10.06 0.89
N MET A 49 -30.48 -10.28 0.70
CA MET A 49 -31.53 -9.73 1.57
C MET A 49 -31.41 -10.23 3.00
N SER A 50 -31.07 -11.50 3.21
CA SER A 50 -30.84 -12.05 4.55
C SER A 50 -29.60 -11.45 5.22
N GLN A 51 -28.57 -11.11 4.44
CA GLN A 51 -27.35 -10.43 4.90
C GLN A 51 -27.61 -8.98 5.24
N LEU A 52 -28.34 -8.25 4.37
CA LEU A 52 -28.78 -6.87 4.64
C LEU A 52 -29.68 -6.78 5.89
N GLN A 53 -30.59 -7.73 6.08
CA GLN A 53 -31.40 -7.78 7.29
C GLN A 53 -30.56 -8.06 8.53
N ARG A 54 -29.55 -8.93 8.45
CA ARG A 54 -28.62 -9.18 9.56
C ARG A 54 -27.75 -7.96 9.87
N ALA A 55 -27.22 -7.28 8.84
CA ALA A 55 -26.48 -6.05 9.00
C ALA A 55 -27.30 -4.92 9.63
N ALA A 56 -28.59 -4.78 9.24
CA ALA A 56 -29.51 -3.83 9.86
C ALA A 56 -29.84 -4.15 11.31
N GLN A 57 -29.85 -5.44 11.69
CA GLN A 57 -30.13 -5.91 13.05
C GLN A 57 -28.91 -5.93 13.96
N SER A 58 -27.69 -6.06 13.41
CA SER A 58 -26.45 -6.16 14.20
C SER A 58 -26.05 -4.87 14.90
N GLY A 59 -26.65 -3.72 14.56
CA GLY A 59 -26.51 -2.45 15.28
C GLY A 59 -25.09 -1.91 15.43
N GLY A 60 -24.10 -2.54 14.75
CA GLY A 60 -22.71 -2.13 14.79
C GLY A 60 -22.44 -0.95 13.84
N ASP A 61 -21.60 -0.01 14.27
CA ASP A 61 -21.17 1.11 13.43
C ASP A 61 -20.13 0.67 12.35
N GLY A 62 -19.79 -0.63 12.27
CA GLY A 62 -18.77 -1.19 11.36
C GLY A 62 -19.34 -1.92 10.16
N ILE A 63 -18.50 -2.07 9.13
CA ILE A 63 -18.81 -2.82 7.90
C ILE A 63 -18.63 -4.32 8.18
N ASP A 64 -19.61 -5.14 7.79
CA ASP A 64 -19.49 -6.60 7.88
C ASP A 64 -18.65 -7.17 6.72
N PHE A 65 -17.36 -7.32 6.96
CA PHE A 65 -16.43 -7.88 5.98
C PHE A 65 -16.51 -9.40 5.81
N SER A 66 -17.36 -10.11 6.57
CA SER A 66 -17.64 -11.53 6.31
C SER A 66 -18.23 -11.73 4.92
N ILE A 67 -19.04 -10.77 4.46
CA ILE A 67 -19.61 -10.71 3.10
C ILE A 67 -18.49 -10.72 2.04
N ALA A 68 -17.43 -9.93 2.27
CA ALA A 68 -16.28 -9.87 1.36
C ALA A 68 -15.57 -11.22 1.29
N SER A 69 -15.35 -11.87 2.44
CA SER A 69 -14.69 -13.18 2.53
C SER A 69 -15.50 -14.28 1.82
N GLU A 70 -16.82 -14.31 2.04
CA GLU A 70 -17.71 -15.26 1.36
C GLU A 70 -17.71 -15.05 -0.16
N ARG A 71 -17.78 -13.81 -0.61
CA ARG A 71 -17.77 -13.47 -2.04
C ARG A 71 -16.46 -13.79 -2.70
N ALA A 72 -15.32 -13.41 -2.08
CA ALA A 72 -13.99 -13.70 -2.57
C ALA A 72 -13.77 -15.22 -2.72
N THR A 73 -14.15 -15.98 -1.71
CA THR A 73 -14.09 -17.44 -1.68
C THR A 73 -14.93 -18.07 -2.79
N ALA A 74 -16.15 -17.59 -3.00
CA ALA A 74 -17.04 -18.08 -4.07
C ALA A 74 -16.42 -17.90 -5.46
N ILE A 75 -15.85 -16.71 -5.74
CA ILE A 75 -15.19 -16.39 -7.01
C ILE A 75 -13.90 -17.22 -7.18
N ALA A 76 -13.13 -17.36 -6.11
CA ALA A 76 -11.89 -18.14 -6.13
C ALA A 76 -12.11 -19.64 -6.42
N ARG A 77 -13.28 -20.17 -6.05
CA ARG A 77 -13.69 -21.54 -6.38
C ARG A 77 -13.99 -21.76 -7.86
N GLU A 78 -14.41 -20.72 -8.57
CA GLU A 78 -14.72 -20.84 -9.99
C GLU A 78 -13.45 -21.18 -10.79
N GLY A 79 -13.39 -22.39 -11.35
CA GLY A 79 -12.23 -22.92 -12.05
C GLY A 79 -11.05 -23.29 -11.15
N GLY A 80 -11.22 -23.21 -9.80
CA GLY A 80 -10.23 -23.68 -8.84
C GLY A 80 -10.29 -25.19 -8.67
N HIS A 81 -9.14 -25.81 -8.46
CA HIS A 81 -9.05 -27.24 -8.15
C HIS A 81 -8.11 -27.49 -6.96
N PRO A 82 -8.29 -28.60 -6.22
CA PRO A 82 -7.39 -28.94 -5.12
C PRO A 82 -5.98 -29.25 -5.65
N VAL A 83 -4.99 -29.08 -4.79
CA VAL A 83 -3.61 -29.45 -5.09
C VAL A 83 -3.50 -30.97 -5.04
N ASP A 84 -3.09 -31.58 -6.16
CA ASP A 84 -2.86 -33.02 -6.20
C ASP A 84 -1.53 -33.41 -5.53
N PRO A 85 -1.35 -34.69 -5.14
CA PRO A 85 -0.15 -35.13 -4.40
C PRO A 85 1.17 -34.97 -5.18
N ALA A 86 1.16 -35.11 -6.50
CA ALA A 86 2.38 -34.98 -7.31
C ALA A 86 2.82 -33.52 -7.40
N THR A 87 1.88 -32.62 -7.63
CA THR A 87 2.08 -31.16 -7.58
C THR A 87 2.57 -30.71 -6.21
N SER A 88 1.97 -31.24 -5.12
CA SER A 88 2.42 -30.97 -3.75
C SER A 88 3.88 -31.37 -3.55
N GLN A 89 4.22 -32.62 -3.91
CA GLN A 89 5.60 -33.10 -3.78
C GLN A 89 6.61 -32.27 -4.59
N ALA A 90 6.26 -31.88 -5.81
CA ALA A 90 7.12 -31.08 -6.65
C ALA A 90 7.35 -29.65 -6.07
N ALA A 91 6.30 -29.06 -5.50
CA ALA A 91 6.41 -27.75 -4.85
C ALA A 91 7.20 -27.82 -3.52
N ASP A 92 7.01 -28.87 -2.72
CA ASP A 92 7.82 -29.10 -1.51
C ASP A 92 9.29 -29.24 -1.83
N GLN A 93 9.64 -29.98 -2.90
CA GLN A 93 11.02 -30.09 -3.40
C GLN A 93 11.56 -28.73 -3.87
N ALA A 94 10.76 -27.94 -4.57
CA ALA A 94 11.14 -26.60 -4.99
C ALA A 94 11.44 -25.69 -3.80
N PHE A 95 10.62 -25.72 -2.74
CA PHE A 95 10.90 -24.97 -1.52
C PHE A 95 12.18 -25.42 -0.80
N GLN A 96 12.44 -26.72 -0.74
CA GLN A 96 13.68 -27.25 -0.16
C GLN A 96 14.91 -26.76 -0.92
N VAL A 97 14.88 -26.82 -2.25
CA VAL A 97 15.96 -26.29 -3.09
C VAL A 97 16.09 -24.76 -2.91
N ALA A 98 14.97 -24.06 -2.91
CA ALA A 98 14.93 -22.62 -2.74
C ALA A 98 15.52 -22.17 -1.40
N ALA A 99 15.20 -22.86 -0.30
CA ALA A 99 15.74 -22.56 1.02
C ALA A 99 17.27 -22.69 1.05
N LEU A 100 17.82 -23.78 0.50
CA LEU A 100 19.27 -24.00 0.41
C LEU A 100 19.99 -22.93 -0.43
N TRP A 101 19.40 -22.54 -1.56
CA TRP A 101 20.01 -21.52 -2.42
C TRP A 101 19.93 -20.11 -1.82
N LEU A 102 18.86 -19.82 -1.08
CA LEU A 102 18.72 -18.54 -0.37
C LEU A 102 19.74 -18.39 0.76
N ASP A 103 20.09 -19.46 1.48
CA ASP A 103 21.09 -19.42 2.56
C ASP A 103 22.47 -19.01 2.04
N GLU A 104 22.77 -19.21 0.75
CA GLU A 104 23.99 -18.73 0.12
C GLU A 104 23.89 -17.25 -0.34
N ALA A 105 22.68 -16.72 -0.53
CA ALA A 105 22.45 -15.41 -1.14
C ALA A 105 22.08 -14.30 -0.13
N THR A 106 21.70 -14.64 1.10
CA THR A 106 21.30 -13.70 2.13
C THR A 106 21.65 -14.19 3.53
N SER A 107 21.97 -13.25 4.42
CA SER A 107 22.15 -13.49 5.86
C SER A 107 20.83 -13.44 6.66
N VAL A 108 19.72 -13.09 6.00
CA VAL A 108 18.39 -13.06 6.63
C VAL A 108 17.96 -14.47 7.00
N THR A 109 17.61 -14.65 8.28
CA THR A 109 17.36 -15.97 8.86
C THR A 109 16.20 -16.72 8.20
N GLU A 110 16.32 -18.04 8.16
CA GLU A 110 15.34 -18.97 7.64
C GLU A 110 13.99 -18.91 8.41
N LEU A 111 12.90 -19.21 7.72
CA LEU A 111 11.57 -19.33 8.35
C LEU A 111 11.53 -20.54 9.26
N THR A 112 10.86 -20.40 10.41
CA THR A 112 10.61 -21.53 11.32
C THR A 112 9.41 -22.38 10.90
N ALA A 113 8.46 -21.77 10.19
CA ALA A 113 7.28 -22.45 9.67
C ALA A 113 7.60 -23.06 8.29
N THR A 114 7.05 -24.25 8.05
CA THR A 114 7.10 -24.90 6.74
C THR A 114 6.29 -24.10 5.73
N PRO A 115 6.82 -23.81 4.53
CA PRO A 115 6.07 -23.18 3.47
C PRO A 115 4.80 -23.95 3.12
N SER A 116 3.77 -23.26 2.68
CA SER A 116 2.44 -23.80 2.43
C SER A 116 2.09 -23.77 0.94
N LEU A 117 1.18 -24.65 0.54
CA LEU A 117 0.54 -24.61 -0.76
C LEU A 117 -0.89 -24.17 -0.59
N TYR A 118 -1.26 -23.07 -1.22
CA TYR A 118 -2.59 -22.52 -1.15
C TYR A 118 -3.36 -22.77 -2.45
N THR A 119 -4.62 -23.15 -2.31
CA THR A 119 -5.59 -22.98 -3.38
C THR A 119 -5.96 -21.49 -3.50
N ARG A 120 -6.53 -21.09 -4.61
CA ARG A 120 -7.09 -19.73 -4.80
C ARG A 120 -8.04 -19.35 -3.66
N GLU A 121 -8.89 -20.30 -3.24
CA GLU A 121 -9.84 -20.14 -2.14
C GLU A 121 -9.14 -19.88 -0.80
N GLN A 122 -8.11 -20.66 -0.48
CA GLN A 122 -7.35 -20.49 0.75
C GLN A 122 -6.64 -19.15 0.80
N TRP A 123 -6.05 -18.73 -0.33
CA TRP A 123 -5.40 -17.43 -0.44
C TRP A 123 -6.40 -16.28 -0.26
N ALA A 124 -7.53 -16.32 -0.97
CA ALA A 124 -8.57 -15.30 -0.85
C ALA A 124 -9.07 -15.18 0.59
N LYS A 125 -9.34 -16.30 1.25
CA LYS A 125 -9.77 -16.32 2.65
C LYS A 125 -8.73 -15.77 3.61
N ALA A 126 -7.46 -16.12 3.42
CA ALA A 126 -6.36 -15.70 4.29
C ALA A 126 -6.05 -14.19 4.16
N THR A 127 -6.19 -13.62 2.95
CA THR A 127 -5.82 -12.22 2.68
C THR A 127 -6.95 -11.22 2.86
N THR A 128 -8.22 -11.64 2.76
CA THR A 128 -9.40 -10.76 2.90
C THR A 128 -9.38 -9.90 4.17
N PRO A 129 -8.97 -10.37 5.36
CA PRO A 129 -8.94 -9.54 6.56
C PRO A 129 -7.99 -8.34 6.44
N VAL A 130 -6.82 -8.50 5.82
CA VAL A 130 -5.87 -7.40 5.61
C VAL A 130 -6.39 -6.43 4.54
N TRP A 131 -6.98 -6.95 3.48
CA TRP A 131 -7.67 -6.12 2.49
C TRP A 131 -8.80 -5.30 3.10
N ALA A 132 -9.60 -5.90 4.00
CA ALA A 132 -10.64 -5.20 4.74
C ALA A 132 -10.07 -4.05 5.59
N GLN A 133 -9.00 -4.31 6.34
CA GLN A 133 -8.31 -3.29 7.15
C GLN A 133 -7.82 -2.11 6.30
N ILE A 134 -7.25 -2.39 5.13
CA ILE A 134 -6.73 -1.35 4.22
C ILE A 134 -7.87 -0.53 3.62
N ALA A 135 -8.97 -1.16 3.25
CA ALA A 135 -10.07 -0.56 2.50
C ALA A 135 -11.16 0.07 3.40
N GLU A 136 -11.25 -0.29 4.68
CA GLU A 136 -12.25 0.21 5.63
C GLU A 136 -12.32 1.75 5.69
N PRO A 137 -11.21 2.52 5.73
CA PRO A 137 -11.29 3.98 5.78
C PRO A 137 -11.99 4.58 4.58
N VAL A 138 -11.78 4.03 3.38
CA VAL A 138 -12.45 4.48 2.15
C VAL A 138 -13.94 4.17 2.21
N ALA A 139 -14.29 2.97 2.64
CA ALA A 139 -15.68 2.54 2.79
C ALA A 139 -16.45 3.43 3.78
N LEU A 140 -15.82 3.79 4.90
CA LEU A 140 -16.38 4.72 5.88
C LEU A 140 -16.54 6.13 5.28
N SER A 141 -15.57 6.62 4.51
CA SER A 141 -15.66 7.92 3.83
C SER A 141 -16.83 7.97 2.84
N ILE A 142 -17.02 6.93 2.03
CA ILE A 142 -18.16 6.80 1.11
C ILE A 142 -19.48 6.80 1.89
N SER A 143 -19.56 6.00 2.93
CA SER A 143 -20.78 5.88 3.76
C SER A 143 -21.15 7.19 4.44
N ASN A 144 -20.17 7.95 4.92
CA ASN A 144 -20.35 9.25 5.55
C ASN A 144 -20.82 10.29 4.53
N ALA A 145 -20.22 10.36 3.34
CA ALA A 145 -20.61 11.27 2.28
C ALA A 145 -22.06 11.03 1.81
N LEU A 146 -22.46 9.76 1.66
CA LEU A 146 -23.85 9.41 1.33
C LEU A 146 -24.82 9.82 2.42
N THR A 147 -24.44 9.62 3.69
CA THR A 147 -25.29 10.03 4.84
C THR A 147 -25.48 11.54 4.86
N GLU A 148 -24.41 12.30 4.70
CA GLU A 148 -24.42 13.76 4.65
C GLU A 148 -25.29 14.28 3.49
N ALA A 149 -25.18 13.64 2.32
CA ALA A 149 -26.01 13.96 1.16
C ALA A 149 -27.52 13.84 1.44
N ILE A 150 -27.93 12.83 2.19
CA ILE A 150 -29.32 12.61 2.56
C ILE A 150 -29.77 13.61 3.63
N GLU A 151 -28.95 13.84 4.66
CA GLU A 151 -29.27 14.78 5.74
C GLU A 151 -29.45 16.22 5.26
N GLN A 152 -28.67 16.65 4.28
CA GLN A 152 -28.78 18.00 3.69
C GLN A 152 -30.06 18.19 2.85
N ARG A 153 -30.56 17.15 2.18
CA ARG A 153 -31.75 17.21 1.34
C ARG A 153 -33.06 16.90 2.06
N ALA A 154 -32.96 16.34 3.27
CA ALA A 154 -34.16 15.94 4.01
C ALA A 154 -34.89 17.14 4.60
N PRO A 155 -36.26 17.21 4.45
CA PRO A 155 -37.09 18.18 5.15
C PRO A 155 -36.91 18.07 6.67
N GLU A 156 -36.97 19.23 7.39
CA GLU A 156 -36.80 19.32 8.84
C GLU A 156 -37.66 18.31 9.63
N GLN A 157 -38.88 18.02 9.11
CA GLN A 157 -39.81 17.09 9.74
C GLN A 157 -39.36 15.62 9.68
N LEU A 158 -38.49 15.29 8.72
CA LEU A 158 -37.89 13.93 8.55
C LEU A 158 -36.57 13.76 9.29
N LYS A 159 -35.87 14.83 9.66
CA LYS A 159 -34.57 14.76 10.37
C LYS A 159 -34.64 14.00 11.69
N ALA A 160 -35.77 14.03 12.38
CA ALA A 160 -35.97 13.26 13.61
C ALA A 160 -36.05 11.73 13.38
N MET A 161 -36.43 11.29 12.19
CA MET A 161 -36.48 9.88 11.79
C MET A 161 -35.18 9.43 11.06
N LEU A 162 -34.30 10.38 10.69
CA LEU A 162 -33.11 10.12 9.89
C LEU A 162 -32.05 9.28 10.60
N GLY A 163 -32.03 9.26 11.93
CA GLY A 163 -31.02 8.46 12.67
C GLY A 163 -31.05 6.97 12.33
N ASP A 164 -32.24 6.40 12.22
CA ASP A 164 -32.41 4.97 11.86
C ASP A 164 -32.24 4.76 10.35
N VAL A 165 -32.68 5.72 9.53
CA VAL A 165 -32.49 5.67 8.06
C VAL A 165 -31.01 5.80 7.70
N SER A 166 -30.27 6.73 8.31
CA SER A 166 -28.83 6.90 8.11
C SER A 166 -28.05 5.65 8.53
N LYS A 167 -28.49 4.98 9.58
CA LYS A 167 -27.92 3.70 10.02
C LYS A 167 -28.14 2.57 9.02
N ALA A 168 -29.37 2.47 8.51
CA ALA A 168 -29.72 1.49 7.49
C ALA A 168 -28.95 1.73 6.18
N MET A 169 -28.82 3.00 5.75
CA MET A 169 -28.07 3.37 4.54
C MET A 169 -26.58 3.12 4.67
N ARG A 170 -25.96 3.39 5.83
CA ARG A 170 -24.58 3.01 6.10
C ARG A 170 -24.39 1.51 6.00
N GLY A 171 -25.32 0.72 6.54
CA GLY A 171 -25.31 -0.73 6.43
C GLY A 171 -25.38 -1.21 4.98
N VAL A 172 -26.25 -0.62 4.15
CA VAL A 172 -26.34 -0.93 2.72
C VAL A 172 -25.06 -0.54 1.97
N GLY A 173 -24.55 0.67 2.18
CA GLY A 173 -23.31 1.14 1.57
C GLY A 173 -22.11 0.26 1.94
N GLY A 174 -22.00 -0.09 3.23
CA GLY A 174 -20.97 -1.00 3.73
C GLY A 174 -21.05 -2.41 3.12
N ALA A 175 -22.28 -2.95 2.98
CA ALA A 175 -22.47 -4.27 2.35
C ALA A 175 -22.12 -4.26 0.86
N LEU A 176 -22.48 -3.21 0.12
CA LEU A 176 -22.10 -3.05 -1.30
C LEU A 176 -20.59 -2.95 -1.45
N PHE A 177 -19.93 -2.20 -0.59
CA PHE A 177 -18.47 -2.10 -0.58
C PHE A 177 -17.81 -3.44 -0.23
N ALA A 178 -18.33 -4.18 0.75
CA ALA A 178 -17.85 -5.52 1.10
C ALA A 178 -17.98 -6.52 -0.06
N ILE A 179 -19.08 -6.44 -0.83
CA ILE A 179 -19.25 -7.25 -2.05
C ILE A 179 -18.19 -6.87 -3.10
N GLN A 180 -17.95 -5.57 -3.31
CA GLN A 180 -16.94 -5.09 -4.25
C GLN A 180 -15.53 -5.54 -3.84
N LEU A 181 -15.20 -5.41 -2.55
CA LEU A 181 -13.95 -5.92 -1.99
C LEU A 181 -13.79 -7.42 -2.26
N GLY A 182 -14.82 -8.20 -1.98
CA GLY A 182 -14.82 -9.65 -2.24
C GLY A 182 -14.67 -9.97 -3.73
N GLN A 183 -15.28 -9.18 -4.62
CA GLN A 183 -15.12 -9.32 -6.07
C GLN A 183 -13.67 -9.12 -6.49
N VAL A 184 -13.02 -8.05 -6.01
CA VAL A 184 -11.64 -7.70 -6.33
C VAL A 184 -10.67 -8.76 -5.80
N VAL A 185 -10.78 -9.15 -4.52
CA VAL A 185 -9.90 -10.16 -3.90
C VAL A 185 -10.09 -11.53 -4.55
N GLY A 186 -11.33 -11.89 -4.88
CA GLY A 186 -11.64 -13.15 -5.58
C GLY A 186 -11.03 -13.21 -6.98
N GLN A 187 -11.06 -12.13 -7.76
CA GLN A 187 -10.40 -12.08 -9.06
C GLN A 187 -8.87 -12.10 -8.92
N LEU A 188 -8.33 -11.32 -7.98
CA LEU A 188 -6.91 -11.30 -7.70
C LEU A 188 -6.35 -12.67 -7.33
N SER A 189 -7.12 -13.50 -6.61
CA SER A 189 -6.73 -14.87 -6.25
C SER A 189 -6.50 -15.78 -7.45
N LYS A 190 -7.10 -15.47 -8.61
CA LYS A 190 -6.92 -16.24 -9.86
C LYS A 190 -5.62 -15.89 -10.58
N GLU A 191 -4.97 -14.80 -10.19
CA GLU A 191 -3.81 -14.26 -10.89
C GLU A 191 -2.51 -14.33 -10.09
N VAL A 192 -2.57 -14.20 -8.76
CA VAL A 192 -1.37 -14.26 -7.90
C VAL A 192 -0.74 -15.64 -7.89
N VAL A 193 0.58 -15.71 -7.98
CA VAL A 193 1.33 -16.98 -8.00
C VAL A 193 1.87 -17.37 -6.62
N SER A 194 1.98 -16.40 -5.69
CA SER A 194 2.52 -16.62 -4.35
C SER A 194 1.94 -15.63 -3.32
N GLY A 195 2.23 -15.85 -2.04
CA GLY A 195 1.82 -14.97 -0.95
C GLY A 195 2.39 -13.56 -1.06
N GLY A 196 3.63 -13.43 -1.50
CA GLY A 196 4.33 -12.16 -1.69
C GLY A 196 4.13 -11.49 -3.06
N ASP A 197 3.36 -12.11 -3.97
CA ASP A 197 3.24 -11.64 -5.37
C ASP A 197 2.56 -10.27 -5.50
N VAL A 198 1.79 -9.85 -4.52
CA VAL A 198 1.17 -8.51 -4.45
C VAL A 198 2.21 -7.42 -4.12
N GLY A 199 3.34 -7.77 -3.49
CA GLY A 199 4.35 -6.83 -3.02
C GLY A 199 4.01 -6.17 -1.68
N VAL A 200 2.82 -6.46 -1.13
CA VAL A 200 2.37 -6.04 0.20
C VAL A 200 2.17 -7.29 1.06
N PRO A 201 2.58 -7.29 2.33
CA PRO A 201 2.52 -8.47 3.22
C PRO A 201 1.09 -8.75 3.68
N LEU A 202 0.32 -9.44 2.85
CA LEU A 202 -1.09 -9.77 3.09
C LEU A 202 -1.29 -11.03 3.93
N LEU A 203 -0.31 -11.93 3.96
CA LEU A 203 -0.32 -13.13 4.80
C LEU A 203 0.33 -12.85 6.15
N ASP A 204 0.15 -13.79 7.09
CA ASP A 204 0.83 -13.72 8.38
C ASP A 204 2.36 -13.81 8.22
N GLU A 205 3.09 -13.21 9.17
CA GLU A 205 4.56 -13.02 9.12
C GLU A 205 5.39 -14.30 8.95
N GLN A 206 4.81 -15.47 9.21
CA GLN A 206 5.51 -16.75 9.12
C GLN A 206 5.07 -17.62 7.95
N VAL A 207 4.19 -17.10 7.10
CA VAL A 207 3.62 -17.87 6.00
C VAL A 207 4.29 -17.48 4.68
N ALA A 208 5.02 -18.41 4.11
CA ALA A 208 5.38 -18.41 2.69
C ALA A 208 4.44 -19.38 1.98
N ALA A 209 3.84 -18.95 0.87
CA ALA A 209 2.87 -19.78 0.15
C ALA A 209 3.01 -19.65 -1.37
N LEU A 210 2.93 -20.78 -2.08
CA LEU A 210 2.72 -20.82 -3.53
C LEU A 210 1.29 -21.23 -3.83
N LEU A 211 0.77 -20.76 -4.97
CA LEU A 211 -0.50 -21.21 -5.54
C LEU A 211 -0.19 -22.08 -6.76
N PRO A 212 -0.06 -23.40 -6.61
CA PRO A 212 0.45 -24.29 -7.67
C PRO A 212 -0.31 -24.20 -8.98
N GLN A 213 -1.64 -24.09 -8.92
CA GLN A 213 -2.45 -23.90 -10.13
C GLN A 213 -2.04 -22.65 -10.90
N ASN A 214 -1.87 -21.51 -10.21
CA ASN A 214 -1.49 -20.26 -10.83
C ASN A 214 -0.03 -20.27 -11.31
N VAL A 215 0.85 -21.00 -10.61
CA VAL A 215 2.23 -21.21 -11.05
C VAL A 215 2.28 -21.97 -12.38
N SER A 216 1.49 -23.03 -12.51
CA SER A 216 1.40 -23.79 -13.78
C SER A 216 0.81 -22.94 -14.90
N GLU A 217 -0.29 -22.21 -14.64
CA GLU A 217 -0.89 -21.28 -15.62
C GLU A 217 0.10 -20.15 -16.01
N PHE A 218 0.90 -19.64 -15.06
CA PHE A 218 1.94 -18.66 -15.36
C PHE A 218 3.06 -19.23 -16.23
N ALA A 219 3.41 -20.50 -16.03
CA ALA A 219 4.41 -21.20 -16.83
C ALA A 219 3.91 -21.54 -18.24
N GLU A 220 2.60 -21.68 -18.42
CA GLU A 220 2.00 -21.89 -19.74
C GLU A 220 2.31 -20.72 -20.68
N GLY A 221 2.85 -21.02 -21.85
CA GLY A 221 3.24 -20.00 -22.81
C GLY A 221 4.62 -19.39 -22.60
N LEU A 222 5.34 -19.79 -21.55
CA LEU A 222 6.77 -19.53 -21.41
C LEU A 222 7.54 -20.70 -22.07
N ASP A 223 8.54 -20.39 -22.90
CA ASP A 223 9.47 -21.41 -23.41
C ASP A 223 10.52 -21.74 -22.32
N VAL A 224 10.02 -22.12 -21.12
CA VAL A 224 10.81 -22.42 -19.93
C VAL A 224 10.20 -23.65 -19.23
N PRO A 225 11.02 -24.60 -18.77
CA PRO A 225 10.51 -25.72 -17.97
C PRO A 225 9.76 -25.26 -16.71
N GLU A 226 8.59 -25.81 -16.45
CA GLU A 226 7.76 -25.46 -15.30
C GLU A 226 8.49 -25.62 -13.95
N ASP A 227 9.35 -26.63 -13.85
CA ASP A 227 10.18 -26.87 -12.65
C ASP A 227 11.10 -25.69 -12.34
N GLU A 228 11.71 -25.08 -13.39
CA GLU A 228 12.54 -23.90 -13.23
C GLU A 228 11.71 -22.69 -12.77
N VAL A 229 10.52 -22.50 -13.34
CA VAL A 229 9.57 -21.45 -12.93
C VAL A 229 9.18 -21.63 -11.45
N ARG A 230 8.85 -22.87 -11.05
CA ARG A 230 8.44 -23.20 -9.70
C ARG A 230 9.55 -22.94 -8.68
N ILE A 231 10.79 -23.36 -8.99
CA ILE A 231 11.95 -23.09 -8.12
C ILE A 231 12.21 -21.58 -8.02
N TYR A 232 12.19 -20.87 -9.12
CA TYR A 232 12.39 -19.41 -9.14
C TYR A 232 11.35 -18.68 -8.27
N LEU A 233 10.07 -19.02 -8.43
CA LEU A 233 8.98 -18.42 -7.65
C LEU A 233 9.05 -18.82 -6.16
N ALA A 234 9.49 -20.05 -5.85
CA ALA A 234 9.73 -20.49 -4.47
C ALA A 234 10.86 -19.69 -3.81
N VAL A 235 11.96 -19.44 -4.52
CA VAL A 235 13.07 -18.58 -4.03
C VAL A 235 12.56 -17.18 -3.75
N ARG A 236 11.82 -16.60 -4.69
CA ARG A 236 11.27 -15.25 -4.56
C ARG A 236 10.28 -15.13 -3.39
N GLU A 237 9.40 -16.11 -3.22
CA GLU A 237 8.45 -16.15 -2.12
C GLU A 237 9.15 -16.27 -0.76
N LEU A 238 10.13 -17.16 -0.65
CA LEU A 238 10.92 -17.30 0.58
C LEU A 238 11.72 -16.03 0.88
N ALA A 239 12.24 -15.34 -0.12
CA ALA A 239 12.95 -14.08 0.07
C ALA A 239 12.02 -13.01 0.68
N HIS A 240 10.81 -12.84 0.14
CA HIS A 240 9.78 -11.95 0.73
C HIS A 240 9.44 -12.32 2.17
N ALA A 241 9.10 -13.58 2.40
CA ALA A 241 8.66 -14.02 3.70
C ALA A 241 9.77 -13.91 4.78
N ARG A 242 11.03 -14.23 4.43
CA ARG A 242 12.20 -14.04 5.31
C ARG A 242 12.40 -12.56 5.64
N LEU A 243 12.31 -11.68 4.64
CA LEU A 243 12.47 -10.24 4.83
C LEU A 243 11.41 -9.69 5.80
N PHE A 244 10.12 -9.93 5.54
CA PHE A 244 9.04 -9.43 6.38
C PHE A 244 9.06 -10.01 7.79
N ARG A 245 9.53 -11.24 7.96
CA ARG A 245 9.73 -11.82 9.28
C ARG A 245 10.90 -11.19 10.03
N SER A 246 12.01 -10.93 9.37
CA SER A 246 13.19 -10.34 9.98
C SER A 246 12.95 -8.87 10.31
N ALA A 247 12.41 -8.11 9.39
CA ALA A 247 12.07 -6.69 9.54
C ALA A 247 10.58 -6.52 9.92
N ARG A 248 10.20 -6.91 11.15
CA ARG A 248 8.78 -6.87 11.61
C ARG A 248 8.13 -5.49 11.51
N TRP A 249 8.94 -4.43 11.68
CA TRP A 249 8.47 -3.06 11.53
C TRP A 249 7.95 -2.77 10.12
N LEU A 250 8.53 -3.43 9.09
CA LEU A 250 8.24 -3.19 7.68
C LEU A 250 6.77 -3.51 7.32
N ARG A 251 6.25 -4.65 7.82
CA ARG A 251 4.85 -5.02 7.62
C ARG A 251 3.90 -3.97 8.20
N LEU A 252 4.13 -3.57 9.44
CA LEU A 252 3.31 -2.56 10.11
C LEU A 252 3.43 -1.21 9.38
N HIS A 253 4.63 -0.83 8.98
CA HIS A 253 4.87 0.43 8.27
C HIS A 253 4.13 0.48 6.93
N ILE A 254 4.20 -0.57 6.11
CA ILE A 254 3.52 -0.61 4.82
C ILE A 254 1.99 -0.58 5.02
N ILE A 255 1.44 -1.43 5.87
CA ILE A 255 -0.01 -1.51 6.09
C ILE A 255 -0.55 -0.20 6.69
N SER A 256 0.13 0.39 7.69
CA SER A 256 -0.29 1.67 8.26
C SER A 256 -0.20 2.80 7.24
N SER A 257 0.89 2.87 6.45
CA SER A 257 1.04 3.90 5.41
C SER A 257 -0.08 3.85 4.37
N ILE A 258 -0.49 2.65 3.92
CA ILE A 258 -1.62 2.48 3.01
C ILE A 258 -2.93 2.90 3.69
N THR A 259 -3.12 2.48 4.94
CA THR A 259 -4.33 2.79 5.71
C THR A 259 -4.44 4.31 5.99
N ASP A 260 -3.33 4.96 6.31
CA ASP A 260 -3.30 6.40 6.56
C ASP A 260 -3.53 7.20 5.28
N TYR A 261 -2.98 6.76 4.16
CA TYR A 261 -3.32 7.30 2.85
C TYR A 261 -4.84 7.19 2.58
N ALA A 262 -5.41 6.01 2.82
CA ALA A 262 -6.84 5.75 2.62
C ALA A 262 -7.73 6.62 3.52
N ARG A 263 -7.31 6.88 4.78
CA ARG A 263 -8.01 7.80 5.69
C ARG A 263 -8.02 9.25 5.22
N GLY A 264 -7.03 9.65 4.44
CA GLY A 264 -6.97 10.97 3.83
C GLY A 264 -7.99 11.16 2.69
N ILE A 265 -8.65 10.11 2.22
CA ILE A 265 -9.65 10.19 1.16
C ILE A 265 -10.97 10.69 1.76
N HIS A 266 -11.25 11.97 1.55
CA HIS A 266 -12.53 12.59 1.89
C HIS A 266 -13.32 12.81 0.60
N ILE A 267 -14.50 12.20 0.51
CA ILE A 267 -15.37 12.38 -0.64
C ILE A 267 -16.29 13.57 -0.35
N PRO A 268 -16.08 14.72 -1.06
CA PRO A 268 -16.95 15.88 -0.86
C PRO A 268 -18.37 15.58 -1.33
N PHE A 269 -19.35 16.13 -0.62
CA PHE A 269 -20.77 16.02 -1.01
C PHE A 269 -21.01 16.50 -2.44
N ASP A 270 -20.42 17.62 -2.83
CA ASP A 270 -20.55 18.22 -4.15
C ASP A 270 -20.16 17.22 -5.27
N ARG A 271 -19.17 16.36 -5.01
CA ARG A 271 -18.75 15.33 -5.98
C ARG A 271 -19.79 14.24 -6.15
N VAL A 272 -20.46 13.85 -5.07
CA VAL A 272 -21.59 12.91 -5.12
C VAL A 272 -22.75 13.51 -5.88
N GLU A 273 -23.04 14.80 -5.69
CA GLU A 273 -24.09 15.53 -6.38
C GLU A 273 -23.79 15.73 -7.88
N GLU A 274 -22.55 16.06 -8.22
CA GLU A 274 -22.09 16.17 -9.61
C GLU A 274 -22.28 14.83 -10.33
N LEU A 275 -21.79 13.75 -9.75
CA LEU A 275 -21.92 12.41 -10.31
C LEU A 275 -23.38 11.96 -10.44
N ALA A 276 -24.21 12.27 -9.43
CA ALA A 276 -25.64 11.98 -9.46
C ALA A 276 -26.41 12.81 -10.52
N SER A 277 -25.87 13.95 -10.94
CA SER A 277 -26.42 14.76 -12.02
C SER A 277 -25.96 14.31 -13.42
N GLU A 278 -24.78 13.70 -13.51
CA GLU A 278 -24.20 13.18 -14.76
C GLU A 278 -24.69 11.76 -15.11
N ILE A 279 -25.07 10.99 -14.08
CA ILE A 279 -25.52 9.60 -14.24
C ILE A 279 -27.06 9.61 -14.24
N ASP A 280 -27.65 9.01 -15.27
CA ASP A 280 -29.07 8.69 -15.25
C ASP A 280 -29.34 7.67 -14.12
N PRO A 281 -30.07 8.05 -13.04
CA PRO A 281 -30.33 7.16 -11.93
C PRO A 281 -31.08 5.88 -12.32
N THR A 282 -31.65 5.83 -13.53
CA THR A 282 -32.29 4.65 -14.10
C THR A 282 -31.31 3.76 -14.88
N ASN A 283 -30.09 4.26 -15.18
CA ASN A 283 -29.05 3.52 -15.91
C ASN A 283 -28.05 2.86 -14.95
N GLN A 284 -28.38 1.61 -14.58
CA GLN A 284 -27.60 0.81 -13.62
C GLN A 284 -26.18 0.51 -14.11
N GLU A 285 -25.96 0.44 -15.41
CA GLU A 285 -24.65 0.15 -16.00
C GLU A 285 -23.70 1.36 -15.81
N GLN A 286 -24.21 2.57 -16.02
CA GLN A 286 -23.45 3.80 -15.77
C GLN A 286 -23.08 3.97 -14.29
N LEU A 287 -24.00 3.69 -13.38
CA LEU A 287 -23.76 3.77 -11.94
C LEU A 287 -22.68 2.74 -11.51
N ARG A 288 -22.79 1.51 -12.01
CA ARG A 288 -21.80 0.47 -11.72
C ARG A 288 -20.43 0.83 -12.26
N ASP A 289 -20.35 1.34 -13.49
CA ASP A 289 -19.09 1.71 -14.13
C ASP A 289 -18.47 2.93 -13.44
N ALA A 290 -19.25 3.89 -12.97
CA ALA A 290 -18.77 5.01 -12.19
C ALA A 290 -18.20 4.58 -10.83
N LEU A 291 -18.85 3.64 -10.14
CA LEU A 291 -18.35 3.07 -8.89
C LEU A 291 -17.08 2.22 -9.13
N ALA A 292 -17.09 1.41 -10.18
CA ALA A 292 -15.97 0.53 -10.52
C ALA A 292 -14.74 1.30 -11.05
N SER A 293 -14.95 2.45 -11.69
CA SER A 293 -13.88 3.31 -12.21
C SER A 293 -13.20 4.18 -11.14
N GLY A 294 -13.71 4.19 -9.90
CA GLY A 294 -13.22 5.07 -8.84
C GLY A 294 -13.58 6.56 -9.07
N ALA A 295 -14.59 6.88 -9.88
CA ALA A 295 -15.01 8.25 -10.19
C ALA A 295 -15.41 9.06 -8.95
N LEU A 296 -15.75 8.40 -7.84
CA LEU A 296 -16.03 9.02 -6.56
C LEU A 296 -14.77 9.48 -5.81
N ILE A 297 -13.59 8.92 -6.14
CA ILE A 297 -12.36 9.23 -5.44
C ILE A 297 -11.84 10.59 -5.94
N PRO A 298 -11.70 11.60 -5.05
CA PRO A 298 -11.25 12.92 -5.45
C PRO A 298 -9.76 12.89 -5.88
N PRO A 299 -9.29 13.95 -6.60
CA PRO A 299 -7.87 14.13 -6.85
C PRO A 299 -7.06 14.11 -5.55
N ARG A 300 -5.84 13.60 -5.62
CA ARG A 300 -4.92 13.50 -4.48
C ARG A 300 -4.53 14.88 -3.96
N THR A 301 -4.39 14.99 -2.65
CA THR A 301 -3.77 16.16 -2.01
C THR A 301 -2.24 16.05 -2.09
N GLU A 302 -1.52 17.17 -1.90
CA GLU A 302 -0.05 17.17 -1.85
C GLU A 302 0.50 16.24 -0.75
N GLU A 303 -0.20 16.16 0.39
CA GLU A 303 0.16 15.27 1.50
C GLU A 303 0.00 13.80 1.10
N GLN A 304 -1.06 13.47 0.35
CA GLN A 304 -1.27 12.12 -0.19
C GLN A 304 -0.23 11.78 -1.25
N GLU A 305 0.16 12.72 -2.11
CA GLU A 305 1.22 12.50 -3.10
C GLU A 305 2.57 12.23 -2.42
N ALA A 306 2.91 12.98 -1.38
CA ALA A 306 4.12 12.76 -0.60
C ALA A 306 4.09 11.40 0.15
N ALA A 307 2.94 11.01 0.71
CA ALA A 307 2.76 9.72 1.35
C ALA A 307 2.91 8.56 0.35
N LEU A 308 2.32 8.71 -0.84
CA LEU A 308 2.43 7.75 -1.94
C LEU A 308 3.88 7.59 -2.39
N ALA A 309 4.61 8.70 -2.57
CA ALA A 309 6.01 8.65 -2.99
C ALA A 309 6.90 7.90 -1.98
N ARG A 310 6.68 8.09 -0.67
CA ARG A 310 7.38 7.33 0.38
C ARG A 310 7.03 5.84 0.33
N LEU A 311 5.76 5.51 0.15
CA LEU A 311 5.29 4.14 0.04
C LEU A 311 5.86 3.46 -1.22
N GLU A 312 5.83 4.12 -2.38
CA GLU A 312 6.42 3.61 -3.63
C GLU A 312 7.93 3.36 -3.46
N THR A 313 8.65 4.25 -2.77
CA THR A 313 10.07 4.06 -2.47
C THR A 313 10.29 2.82 -1.62
N MET A 314 9.52 2.64 -0.54
CA MET A 314 9.61 1.47 0.33
C MET A 314 9.32 0.16 -0.44
N LEU A 315 8.29 0.15 -1.27
CA LEU A 315 7.96 -1.01 -2.09
C LEU A 315 9.04 -1.29 -3.14
N ALA A 316 9.63 -0.24 -3.73
CA ALA A 316 10.75 -0.40 -4.67
C ALA A 316 11.98 -0.99 -3.99
N LEU A 317 12.28 -0.58 -2.75
CA LEU A 317 13.37 -1.14 -1.95
C LEU A 317 13.14 -2.61 -1.63
N VAL A 318 11.93 -2.98 -1.18
CA VAL A 318 11.57 -4.38 -0.89
C VAL A 318 11.72 -5.23 -2.14
N GLU A 319 11.09 -4.82 -3.24
CA GLU A 319 11.09 -5.57 -4.48
C GLU A 319 12.48 -5.63 -5.13
N GLY A 320 13.26 -4.54 -5.03
CA GLY A 320 14.62 -4.49 -5.52
C GLY A 320 15.55 -5.42 -4.74
N TRP A 321 15.43 -5.48 -3.41
CA TRP A 321 16.17 -6.42 -2.58
C TRP A 321 15.80 -7.86 -2.90
N VAL A 322 14.49 -8.17 -3.00
CA VAL A 322 14.01 -9.50 -3.36
C VAL A 322 14.51 -9.92 -4.74
N ASP A 323 14.50 -9.00 -5.71
CA ASP A 323 15.02 -9.27 -7.06
C ASP A 323 16.51 -9.58 -7.05
N THR A 324 17.31 -8.80 -6.30
CA THR A 324 18.76 -8.99 -6.14
C THR A 324 19.09 -10.33 -5.49
N VAL A 325 18.44 -10.65 -4.37
CA VAL A 325 18.64 -11.90 -3.63
C VAL A 325 18.18 -13.10 -4.46
N THR A 326 17.03 -12.99 -5.14
CA THR A 326 16.52 -14.05 -6.03
C THR A 326 17.46 -14.29 -7.18
N ALA A 327 17.99 -13.24 -7.81
CA ALA A 327 18.95 -13.36 -8.91
C ALA A 327 20.23 -14.08 -8.46
N ALA A 328 20.78 -13.73 -7.29
CA ALA A 328 21.95 -14.38 -6.72
C ALA A 328 21.67 -15.86 -6.41
N ALA A 329 20.58 -16.18 -5.72
CA ALA A 329 20.19 -17.54 -5.37
C ALA A 329 19.94 -18.43 -6.60
N THR A 330 19.34 -17.87 -7.64
CA THR A 330 18.95 -18.62 -8.86
C THR A 330 19.99 -18.54 -9.99
N ALA A 331 21.20 -18.04 -9.73
CA ALA A 331 22.25 -17.87 -10.74
C ALA A 331 22.62 -19.19 -11.48
N ARG A 332 22.43 -20.32 -10.80
CA ARG A 332 22.64 -21.66 -11.34
C ARG A 332 21.48 -22.23 -12.17
N LEU A 333 20.34 -21.53 -12.18
CA LEU A 333 19.15 -21.96 -12.91
C LEU A 333 19.26 -21.52 -14.38
N PRO A 334 19.20 -22.41 -15.37
CA PRO A 334 19.52 -22.09 -16.77
C PRO A 334 18.68 -20.96 -17.37
N LYS A 335 17.40 -20.88 -17.01
CA LYS A 335 16.43 -19.90 -17.53
C LYS A 335 16.07 -18.78 -16.53
N SER A 336 16.81 -18.63 -15.42
CA SER A 336 16.51 -17.64 -14.39
C SER A 336 16.34 -16.22 -14.93
N GLY A 337 17.20 -15.79 -15.87
CA GLY A 337 17.11 -14.46 -16.47
C GLY A 337 15.83 -14.24 -17.29
N ALA A 338 15.34 -15.26 -18.01
CA ALA A 338 14.08 -15.18 -18.74
C ALA A 338 12.88 -15.09 -17.80
N ILE A 339 12.88 -15.89 -16.72
CA ILE A 339 11.83 -15.88 -15.70
C ILE A 339 11.81 -14.52 -14.96
N ALA A 340 13.00 -14.03 -14.56
CA ALA A 340 13.15 -12.73 -13.93
C ALA A 340 12.55 -11.59 -14.77
N GLU A 341 12.86 -11.58 -16.09
CA GLU A 341 12.32 -10.55 -16.98
C GLU A 341 10.80 -10.65 -17.12
N MET A 342 10.23 -11.85 -17.15
CA MET A 342 8.78 -12.04 -17.19
C MET A 342 8.11 -11.53 -15.92
N VAL A 343 8.67 -11.82 -14.74
CA VAL A 343 8.18 -11.31 -13.46
C VAL A 343 8.25 -9.78 -13.40
N ARG A 344 9.37 -9.19 -13.85
CA ARG A 344 9.53 -7.73 -13.91
C ARG A 344 8.53 -7.08 -14.87
N ARG A 345 8.32 -7.65 -16.07
CA ARG A 345 7.34 -7.15 -17.05
C ARG A 345 5.92 -7.21 -16.50
N ARG A 346 5.55 -8.31 -15.87
CA ARG A 346 4.23 -8.46 -15.24
C ARG A 346 3.99 -7.39 -14.19
N ARG A 347 5.01 -7.08 -13.35
CA ARG A 347 4.92 -6.01 -12.36
C ARG A 347 4.91 -4.61 -12.97
N ALA A 348 5.69 -4.38 -14.00
CA ALA A 348 5.74 -3.08 -14.70
C ALA A 348 4.47 -2.77 -15.50
N ALA A 349 3.76 -3.80 -15.98
CA ALA A 349 2.50 -3.64 -16.73
C ALA A 349 1.29 -3.33 -15.83
N GLY A 350 1.49 -3.16 -14.54
CA GLY A 350 0.40 -2.98 -13.60
C GLY A 350 -0.30 -4.29 -13.30
N GLY A 351 0.36 -5.17 -12.58
CA GLY A 351 -0.19 -6.48 -12.25
C GLY A 351 -1.56 -6.41 -11.54
N PRO A 352 -2.20 -7.55 -11.33
CA PRO A 352 -3.56 -7.63 -10.76
C PRO A 352 -3.70 -6.90 -9.42
N ALA A 353 -2.61 -6.84 -8.65
CA ALA A 353 -2.57 -6.10 -7.40
C ALA A 353 -2.78 -4.59 -7.58
N GLU A 354 -2.22 -3.98 -8.62
CA GLU A 354 -2.40 -2.55 -8.89
C GLU A 354 -3.85 -2.21 -9.18
N SER A 355 -4.52 -3.01 -10.01
CA SER A 355 -5.95 -2.83 -10.28
C SER A 355 -6.78 -2.97 -9.01
N ALA A 356 -6.41 -3.90 -8.11
CA ALA A 356 -7.07 -4.07 -6.83
C ALA A 356 -6.91 -2.82 -5.93
N PHE A 357 -5.69 -2.31 -5.78
CA PHE A 357 -5.44 -1.09 -5.00
C PHE A 357 -6.09 0.15 -5.61
N ALA A 358 -6.03 0.31 -6.94
CA ALA A 358 -6.68 1.42 -7.63
C ALA A 358 -8.20 1.40 -7.41
N THR A 359 -8.82 0.22 -7.51
CA THR A 359 -10.27 0.07 -7.35
C THR A 359 -10.73 0.26 -5.91
N LEU A 360 -9.99 -0.26 -4.92
CA LEU A 360 -10.41 -0.29 -3.53
C LEU A 360 -10.05 0.97 -2.76
N VAL A 361 -8.88 1.54 -3.03
CA VAL A 361 -8.35 2.67 -2.26
C VAL A 361 -7.82 3.83 -3.13
N GLY A 362 -8.06 3.79 -4.43
CA GLY A 362 -7.59 4.83 -5.35
C GLY A 362 -6.07 4.95 -5.45
N LEU A 363 -5.35 3.88 -5.12
CA LEU A 363 -3.92 3.87 -4.97
C LEU A 363 -3.28 3.09 -6.13
N GLU A 364 -2.56 3.77 -7.01
CA GLU A 364 -1.76 3.12 -8.05
C GLU A 364 -0.40 2.76 -7.47
N LEU A 365 -0.29 1.57 -6.85
CA LEU A 365 0.96 1.07 -6.29
C LEU A 365 1.81 0.43 -7.38
N ARG A 366 2.72 1.20 -7.97
CA ARG A 366 3.72 0.70 -8.93
C ARG A 366 5.11 0.79 -8.32
N PRO A 367 5.85 -0.29 -8.22
CA PRO A 367 7.28 -0.20 -7.89
C PRO A 367 8.05 0.32 -9.12
N ARG A 368 7.79 1.60 -9.48
CA ARG A 368 8.34 2.25 -10.70
C ARG A 368 9.86 2.24 -10.73
N ARG A 369 10.49 2.22 -9.54
CA ARG A 369 11.96 2.28 -9.35
C ARG A 369 12.57 0.93 -8.94
N LEU A 370 11.88 -0.19 -9.24
CA LEU A 370 12.36 -1.53 -8.87
C LEU A 370 13.75 -1.83 -9.43
N ARG A 371 14.00 -1.48 -10.70
CA ARG A 371 15.29 -1.76 -11.36
C ARG A 371 16.42 -0.92 -10.78
N GLU A 372 16.15 0.34 -10.48
CA GLU A 372 17.10 1.25 -9.85
C GLU A 372 17.42 0.79 -8.42
N ALA A 373 16.40 0.43 -7.66
CA ALA A 373 16.56 -0.13 -6.32
C ALA A 373 17.34 -1.46 -6.34
N ALA A 374 17.06 -2.35 -7.29
CA ALA A 374 17.82 -3.60 -7.46
C ALA A 374 19.28 -3.33 -7.81
N ALA A 375 19.57 -2.36 -8.68
CA ALA A 375 20.93 -1.96 -9.03
C ALA A 375 21.66 -1.37 -7.81
N MET A 376 20.99 -0.55 -7.00
CA MET A 376 21.54 -0.04 -5.73
C MET A 376 21.86 -1.19 -4.76
N TRP A 377 20.95 -2.13 -4.54
CA TRP A 377 21.18 -3.28 -3.67
C TRP A 377 22.31 -4.15 -4.16
N GLN A 378 22.42 -4.35 -5.48
CA GLN A 378 23.55 -5.07 -6.08
C GLN A 378 24.86 -4.33 -5.80
N ARG A 379 24.89 -3.01 -5.96
CA ARG A 379 26.06 -2.17 -5.68
C ARG A 379 26.49 -2.28 -4.21
N VAL A 380 25.53 -2.22 -3.27
CA VAL A 380 25.80 -2.43 -1.84
C VAL A 380 26.38 -3.84 -1.60
N THR A 381 25.82 -4.86 -2.26
CA THR A 381 26.29 -6.25 -2.12
C THR A 381 27.73 -6.40 -2.62
N ASP A 382 28.06 -5.85 -3.79
CA ASP A 382 29.37 -5.97 -4.40
C ASP A 382 30.46 -5.26 -3.58
N GLU A 383 30.13 -4.15 -2.94
CA GLU A 383 31.08 -3.31 -2.23
C GLU A 383 31.20 -3.59 -0.72
N LEU A 384 30.12 -4.04 -0.09
CA LEU A 384 30.02 -4.19 1.36
C LEU A 384 29.68 -5.63 1.79
N GLY A 385 29.22 -6.46 0.86
CA GLY A 385 28.83 -7.84 1.14
C GLY A 385 27.37 -8.00 1.57
N THR A 386 26.93 -9.26 1.63
CA THR A 386 25.54 -9.64 1.93
C THR A 386 25.10 -9.28 3.34
N GLU A 387 25.99 -9.45 4.34
CA GLU A 387 25.67 -9.16 5.74
C GLU A 387 25.36 -7.68 5.98
N GLN A 388 26.19 -6.77 5.42
CA GLN A 388 25.94 -5.34 5.56
C GLN A 388 24.71 -4.88 4.78
N ARG A 389 24.49 -5.43 3.58
CA ARG A 389 23.26 -5.19 2.81
C ARG A 389 22.04 -5.56 3.63
N ASP A 390 22.01 -6.75 4.21
CA ASP A 390 20.84 -7.27 4.91
C ASP A 390 20.63 -6.60 6.28
N ALA A 391 21.71 -6.13 6.92
CA ALA A 391 21.65 -5.37 8.17
C ALA A 391 20.89 -4.04 8.03
N LEU A 392 20.80 -3.46 6.83
CA LEU A 392 20.02 -2.24 6.57
C LEU A 392 18.52 -2.41 6.82
N TRP A 393 18.01 -3.64 6.88
CA TRP A 393 16.62 -3.91 7.22
C TRP A 393 16.36 -4.02 8.73
N SER A 394 17.38 -3.93 9.55
CA SER A 394 17.24 -4.08 11.02
C SER A 394 16.42 -2.98 11.67
N HIS A 395 16.47 -1.76 11.14
CA HIS A 395 15.77 -0.60 11.67
C HIS A 395 15.28 0.33 10.56
N PHE A 396 14.18 1.02 10.80
CA PHE A 396 13.59 1.96 9.83
C PHE A 396 14.57 3.04 9.35
N ASP A 397 15.34 3.62 10.30
CA ASP A 397 16.28 4.70 9.97
C ASP A 397 17.55 4.23 9.22
N ALA A 398 17.77 2.91 9.14
CA ALA A 398 18.89 2.33 8.40
C ALA A 398 18.55 2.04 6.93
N VAL A 399 17.25 2.06 6.58
CA VAL A 399 16.79 1.74 5.22
C VAL A 399 17.15 2.86 4.25
N PRO A 400 17.63 2.54 3.03
CA PRO A 400 17.94 3.54 2.01
C PRO A 400 16.74 4.44 1.70
N THR A 401 17.03 5.68 1.32
CA THR A 401 16.04 6.68 0.88
C THR A 401 15.87 6.69 -0.65
N SER A 402 14.96 7.52 -1.13
CA SER A 402 14.83 7.77 -2.57
C SER A 402 16.11 8.34 -3.17
N GLU A 403 16.81 9.22 -2.45
CA GLU A 403 18.08 9.81 -2.86
C GLU A 403 19.20 8.78 -2.97
N ASP A 404 19.19 7.78 -2.08
CA ASP A 404 20.16 6.68 -2.11
C ASP A 404 19.98 5.76 -3.32
N ILE A 405 18.74 5.60 -3.77
CA ILE A 405 18.46 4.88 -5.02
C ILE A 405 19.00 5.67 -6.22
N ASP A 406 18.94 7.03 -6.18
CA ASP A 406 19.43 7.89 -7.25
C ASP A 406 20.97 7.98 -7.28
N ALA A 407 21.62 7.88 -6.11
CA ALA A 407 23.06 8.03 -5.95
C ALA A 407 23.69 6.86 -5.18
N PRO A 408 23.66 5.62 -5.72
CA PRO A 408 24.11 4.42 -5.00
C PRO A 408 25.58 4.45 -4.59
N ASP A 409 26.46 5.12 -5.37
CA ASP A 409 27.87 5.24 -5.02
C ASP A 409 28.10 6.14 -3.80
N ALA A 410 27.34 7.24 -3.70
CA ALA A 410 27.37 8.13 -2.52
C ALA A 410 26.80 7.41 -1.28
N PHE A 411 25.76 6.61 -1.45
CA PHE A 411 25.20 5.78 -0.39
C PHE A 411 26.24 4.77 0.14
N VAL A 412 26.92 4.03 -0.74
CA VAL A 412 27.99 3.09 -0.36
C VAL A 412 29.13 3.80 0.35
N ALA A 413 29.55 4.98 -0.13
CA ALA A 413 30.61 5.76 0.51
C ALA A 413 30.23 6.17 1.95
N ARG A 414 28.97 6.60 2.17
CA ARG A 414 28.43 6.93 3.50
C ARG A 414 28.38 5.70 4.41
N LEU A 415 27.99 4.53 3.91
CA LEU A 415 27.99 3.29 4.69
C LEU A 415 29.41 2.83 5.10
N ARG A 416 30.42 3.12 4.29
CA ARG A 416 31.84 2.82 4.63
C ARG A 416 32.37 3.73 5.72
N ASN A 417 31.92 4.97 5.77
CA ASN A 417 32.40 5.99 6.69
C ASN A 417 31.21 6.59 7.49
N PRO A 418 30.66 5.83 8.46
CA PRO A 418 29.47 6.28 9.18
C PRO A 418 29.66 7.53 10.07
N GLY A 419 30.90 8.04 10.19
CA GLY A 419 31.25 9.27 10.91
C GLY A 419 31.50 10.48 10.01
N ALA A 420 31.48 10.32 8.70
CA ALA A 420 31.61 11.42 7.75
C ALA A 420 30.20 11.92 7.36
N SER A 421 29.56 12.69 8.23
CA SER A 421 28.38 13.45 7.79
C SER A 421 28.85 14.61 6.89
N ALA A 422 28.00 15.10 5.98
CA ALA A 422 28.34 16.27 5.17
C ALA A 422 28.66 17.50 6.05
N GLU A 423 28.09 17.57 7.26
CA GLU A 423 28.40 18.57 8.27
C GLU A 423 29.77 18.36 8.92
N ASP A 424 30.19 17.10 9.15
CA ASP A 424 31.54 16.77 9.64
C ASP A 424 32.61 17.04 8.58
N ASP A 425 32.34 16.73 7.30
CA ASP A 425 33.22 17.06 6.17
C ASP A 425 33.34 18.58 5.94
N GLU A 426 32.29 19.36 6.23
CA GLU A 426 32.30 20.82 6.15
C GLU A 426 33.02 21.42 7.37
N PHE A 427 32.81 20.83 8.55
CA PHE A 427 33.53 21.19 9.76
C PHE A 427 35.02 20.84 9.69
N ASP A 428 35.36 19.66 9.21
CA ASP A 428 36.75 19.21 9.02
C ASP A 428 37.46 20.06 7.96
N ARG A 429 36.80 20.41 6.86
CA ARG A 429 37.33 21.38 5.86
C ARG A 429 37.52 22.77 6.44
N ALA A 430 36.54 23.25 7.20
CA ALA A 430 36.67 24.55 7.87
C ALA A 430 37.75 24.54 8.94
N LEU A 431 37.96 23.43 9.64
CA LEU A 431 39.04 23.24 10.59
C LEU A 431 40.40 23.14 9.90
N GLU A 432 40.48 22.46 8.77
CA GLU A 432 41.71 22.34 7.96
C GLU A 432 42.09 23.68 7.35
N ASP A 433 41.12 24.48 6.88
CA ASP A 433 41.32 25.85 6.40
C ASP A 433 41.81 26.77 7.54
N LEU A 434 41.23 26.66 8.74
CA LEU A 434 41.67 27.40 9.92
C LEU A 434 43.09 27.00 10.38
N LEU A 435 43.41 25.74 10.32
CA LEU A 435 44.76 25.23 10.67
C LEU A 435 45.81 25.68 9.62
N ASN A 436 45.44 25.68 8.34
CA ASN A 436 46.30 26.16 7.28
C ASN A 436 46.51 27.67 7.34
N ASP A 437 45.47 28.43 7.73
CA ASP A 437 45.57 29.88 7.93
C ASP A 437 46.37 30.23 9.20
N ALA A 438 46.31 29.37 10.21
CA ALA A 438 47.11 29.50 11.46
C ALA A 438 48.57 29.05 11.31
N THR A 439 48.87 28.13 10.36
CA THR A 439 50.21 27.60 10.09
C THR A 439 50.86 28.24 8.84
N GLY A 440 50.12 29.04 8.07
CA GLY A 440 50.59 29.75 6.90
C GLY A 440 51.64 30.78 7.24
N ASP A 441 52.87 30.43 6.93
CA ASP A 441 54.08 31.25 6.95
C ASP A 441 53.82 32.57 6.20
N ARG A 442 53.68 33.67 6.91
CA ARG A 442 53.67 35.00 6.29
C ARG A 442 55.06 35.27 5.76
N PRO A 443 55.28 35.60 4.48
CA PRO A 443 56.55 36.13 3.99
C PRO A 443 56.81 37.45 4.75
N ARG A 444 57.97 37.50 5.45
CA ARG A 444 58.51 38.77 5.96
C ARG A 444 58.82 39.68 4.83
N GLU A 445 58.06 40.72 4.63
CA GLU A 445 58.48 41.89 3.90
C GLU A 445 59.51 42.66 4.70
N ASP A 446 60.72 42.78 4.11
CA ASP A 446 61.83 43.57 4.62
C ASP A 446 61.40 45.04 4.67
N GLU A 447 61.29 45.61 5.87
CA GLU A 447 61.24 47.04 6.10
C GLU A 447 62.72 47.57 6.21
N SER A 448 63.17 48.30 5.20
CA SER A 448 64.27 49.21 5.29
C SER A 448 63.73 50.64 5.35
N GLY A 449 63.87 51.24 6.56
CA GLY A 449 64.23 52.61 6.81
C GLY A 449 63.34 53.77 6.45
N HIS A 450 62.78 54.47 7.43
CA HIS A 450 63.14 55.90 7.65
C HIS A 450 62.67 56.35 9.04
N VAL A 451 63.61 57.07 9.70
CA VAL A 451 63.46 57.81 10.96
C VAL A 451 62.80 59.14 10.66
N ASP A 452 61.86 59.59 11.50
CA ASP A 452 61.95 60.93 12.16
C ASP A 452 60.74 61.21 13.11
N GLU A 453 61.14 61.63 14.26
CA GLU A 453 60.72 62.67 15.23
C GLU A 453 59.29 62.78 15.76
N ASN A 454 59.25 62.61 17.08
CA ASN A 454 58.39 63.09 18.15
C ASN A 454 58.21 64.62 18.15
N PRO A 455 57.40 65.37 18.97
CA PRO A 455 56.63 64.95 20.16
C PRO A 455 55.26 65.69 20.34
N GLY A 456 54.53 65.34 21.42
CA GLY A 456 53.66 66.30 22.13
C GLY A 456 52.33 65.72 22.63
N ASP A 457 52.29 65.33 23.86
CA ASP A 457 51.65 65.98 25.01
C ASP A 457 50.11 65.83 25.19
N GLY A 458 49.73 65.53 26.44
CA GLY A 458 48.47 65.87 27.09
C GLY A 458 47.53 64.72 27.34
N ALA A 459 47.62 64.04 28.44
CA ALA A 459 47.08 64.33 29.80
C ALA A 459 45.56 64.00 29.95
N ASP A 460 45.33 63.17 30.97
CA ASP A 460 44.22 63.11 31.91
C ASP A 460 42.85 62.59 31.48
N ASP A 461 42.08 61.93 32.21
CA ASP A 461 41.96 61.53 33.62
C ASP A 461 40.68 60.72 33.80
N ASP A 462 40.72 59.93 34.83
CA ASP A 462 39.65 59.47 35.72
C ASP A 462 38.50 58.61 35.23
N SER A 463 38.44 57.45 35.75
CA SER A 463 37.82 56.93 36.96
C SER A 463 36.48 56.21 36.81
N GLU A 464 36.48 55.15 37.48
CA GLU A 464 35.48 54.44 38.29
C GLU A 464 34.68 53.29 37.68
N GLY A 465 35.01 52.11 38.14
CA GLY A 465 34.05 51.06 38.34
C GLY A 465 33.33 51.18 39.68
N PRO A 466 32.77 50.20 40.28
CA PRO A 466 32.17 48.92 39.79
C PRO A 466 30.72 48.75 40.27
N GLU A 467 30.05 47.68 39.98
CA GLU A 467 29.28 46.87 40.94
C GLU A 467 28.33 45.86 40.24
N ASP A 468 28.57 44.64 40.52
CA ASP A 468 27.62 43.53 40.60
C ASP A 468 26.72 43.70 41.88
N PRO A 469 25.60 43.06 42.19
CA PRO A 469 25.23 41.67 41.88
C PRO A 469 23.70 41.32 41.77
N ASP A 470 23.49 40.05 41.42
CA ASP A 470 22.51 39.13 42.03
C ASP A 470 21.01 39.31 41.73
N THR A 471 20.39 38.29 41.19
CA THR A 471 19.50 37.32 41.84
C THR A 471 18.67 36.51 40.84
N ARG A 472 18.79 35.19 40.94
CA ARG A 472 17.75 34.19 40.67
C ARG A 472 16.65 34.24 41.77
N PRO A 473 15.53 33.51 41.75
CA PRO A 473 15.05 32.42 40.89
C PRO A 473 13.51 32.40 40.66
N ARG A 474 13.03 31.68 39.71
CA ARG A 474 12.13 30.49 39.83
C ARG A 474 11.69 30.02 38.45
#